data_e5307ccfcd6c8bacd20be0998f60f4ad
#
_entry.id   e5307ccfcd6c8bacd20be0998f60f4ad
#
_cell.length_a   1.000
_cell.length_b   1.000
_cell.length_c   1.000
_cell.angle_alpha   90.00
_cell.angle_beta   90.00
_cell.angle_gamma   90.00
#
_symmetry.space_group_name_H-M   'P 1'
#
loop_
_entity.id
_entity.type
_entity.pdbx_description
1 polymer ?
#
loop_
_entity_poly.entity_id
_entity_poly.type
_entity_poly.pdbx_seq_one_letter_code
_entity_poly.pdbx_strand_id
1 'polypeptide(L)'
;MVPITPLRLVPIQRYRHVVNGGGIDDAVEIFSRLNSQGTSISPDFMIQALTFNSKTHFKFGDAIKEIQEELDPYNFSLLKRDVILKCVGNYTQKAFIDARTEDIILLDNLPDVMNEVKRSVVSAVKFLYEECRVVDVKLLPYTYQLIMLALFFKENKTVGYRGDELRKWFYYTSYTNYFTNTSLARIRYDIYEFERFSSGLNEEPINYDEVQIERAWNTPVSLGAVNTCCFVLSQLSLRKISRNMSLIPYAIPKTGKKRLFNTIWCVNKSQLKLLKSLFLGNKECSDEELQPFALDNEMLNLYQKGKIDDFATKRMVKLVVIEKQFIKEVLKTKQTIPYHIDMVGLQTK
;
A
#
# COMPACT_ATOMS: atom_id res chain seq x y z
N MET A 1 45.59 -30.28 -14.63
CA MET A 1 45.58 -28.84 -14.60
C MET A 1 44.91 -28.37 -15.86
N VAL A 2 43.67 -27.83 -15.71
CA VAL A 2 42.93 -27.22 -16.83
C VAL A 2 43.27 -25.73 -16.80
N PRO A 3 43.68 -25.10 -17.90
CA PRO A 3 44.01 -23.67 -17.91
C PRO A 3 42.76 -22.83 -17.80
N ILE A 4 42.73 -21.95 -16.79
CA ILE A 4 41.67 -20.96 -16.60
C ILE A 4 41.92 -19.83 -17.61
N THR A 5 41.06 -19.71 -18.60
CA THR A 5 41.07 -18.61 -19.56
C THR A 5 40.58 -17.34 -18.86
N PRO A 6 41.31 -16.21 -18.88
CA PRO A 6 40.83 -15.00 -18.25
C PRO A 6 39.62 -14.42 -19.03
N LEU A 7 38.56 -14.10 -18.30
CA LEU A 7 37.41 -13.38 -18.82
C LEU A 7 37.89 -12.04 -19.41
N ARG A 8 37.78 -11.87 -20.73
CA ARG A 8 37.94 -10.59 -21.38
C ARG A 8 36.81 -9.66 -20.94
N LEU A 9 37.15 -8.67 -20.16
CA LEU A 9 36.26 -7.53 -19.92
C LEU A 9 36.04 -6.83 -21.27
N VAL A 10 34.81 -6.96 -21.77
CA VAL A 10 34.37 -6.16 -22.92
C VAL A 10 34.21 -4.72 -22.44
N PRO A 11 34.89 -3.74 -23.05
CA PRO A 11 34.71 -2.35 -22.63
C PRO A 11 33.26 -1.93 -22.88
N ILE A 12 32.63 -1.36 -21.86
CA ILE A 12 31.30 -0.74 -21.99
C ILE A 12 31.49 0.46 -22.92
N GLN A 13 31.12 0.28 -24.18
CA GLN A 13 31.04 1.40 -25.12
C GLN A 13 29.87 2.28 -24.69
N ARG A 14 30.19 3.46 -24.12
CA ARG A 14 29.19 4.51 -23.89
C ARG A 14 28.89 5.15 -25.25
N TYR A 15 27.79 4.74 -25.86
CA TYR A 15 27.25 5.42 -27.05
C TYR A 15 26.62 6.74 -26.61
N ARG A 16 27.17 7.85 -27.10
CA ARG A 16 26.56 9.17 -26.95
C ARG A 16 25.81 9.46 -28.25
N HIS A 17 24.51 9.19 -28.29
CA HIS A 17 23.69 9.63 -29.40
C HIS A 17 23.30 11.09 -29.16
N VAL A 18 23.78 11.97 -30.03
CA VAL A 18 23.37 13.38 -30.05
C VAL A 18 22.34 13.50 -31.17
N VAL A 19 21.08 13.76 -30.80
CA VAL A 19 20.02 14.05 -31.78
C VAL A 19 19.99 15.56 -31.99
N ASN A 20 20.38 16.00 -33.16
CA ASN A 20 20.33 17.41 -33.55
C ASN A 20 19.05 17.62 -34.38
N GLY A 21 18.09 18.40 -33.88
CA GLY A 21 16.99 18.95 -34.67
C GLY A 21 15.78 18.02 -34.87
N GLY A 22 15.41 17.22 -33.88
CA GLY A 22 14.16 16.44 -33.87
C GLY A 22 13.11 17.02 -32.91
N GLY A 23 11.82 16.77 -33.16
CA GLY A 23 10.75 17.04 -32.23
C GLY A 23 10.68 16.03 -31.07
N ILE A 24 9.75 16.23 -30.12
CA ILE A 24 9.51 15.30 -29.00
C ILE A 24 9.16 13.92 -29.53
N ASP A 25 8.37 13.82 -30.59
CA ASP A 25 7.97 12.54 -31.22
C ASP A 25 9.15 11.74 -31.75
N ASP A 26 10.12 12.40 -32.41
CA ASP A 26 11.34 11.76 -32.90
C ASP A 26 12.20 11.24 -31.75
N ALA A 27 12.29 12.00 -30.68
CA ALA A 27 13.03 11.59 -29.48
C ALA A 27 12.37 10.39 -28.81
N VAL A 28 11.04 10.38 -28.67
CA VAL A 28 10.27 9.24 -28.12
C VAL A 28 10.46 7.99 -28.96
N GLU A 29 10.42 8.11 -30.31
CA GLU A 29 10.66 6.99 -31.20
C GLU A 29 12.07 6.41 -31.06
N ILE A 30 13.10 7.27 -30.96
CA ILE A 30 14.48 6.87 -30.73
C ILE A 30 14.61 6.14 -29.38
N PHE A 31 14.02 6.66 -28.30
CA PHE A 31 14.03 6.00 -27.00
C PHE A 31 13.31 4.66 -27.02
N SER A 32 12.18 4.57 -27.71
CA SER A 32 11.43 3.31 -27.88
C SER A 32 12.29 2.26 -28.61
N ARG A 33 12.99 2.64 -29.66
CA ARG A 33 13.91 1.75 -30.40
C ARG A 33 15.10 1.33 -29.55
N LEU A 34 15.70 2.22 -28.77
CA LEU A 34 16.79 1.90 -27.86
C LEU A 34 16.38 0.92 -26.78
N ASN A 35 15.16 1.08 -26.21
CA ASN A 35 14.60 0.15 -25.24
C ASN A 35 14.34 -1.24 -25.82
N SER A 36 14.01 -1.35 -27.11
CA SER A 36 13.80 -2.65 -27.76
C SER A 36 15.09 -3.40 -28.08
N GLN A 37 16.24 -2.73 -28.07
CA GLN A 37 17.54 -3.29 -28.46
C GLN A 37 18.53 -3.49 -27.30
N GLY A 38 18.20 -3.07 -26.08
CA GLY A 38 19.15 -3.09 -24.97
C GLY A 38 18.53 -3.03 -23.57
N THR A 39 19.24 -2.41 -22.65
CA THR A 39 18.76 -2.19 -21.28
C THR A 39 17.59 -1.20 -21.29
N SER A 40 16.43 -1.61 -20.80
CA SER A 40 15.25 -0.76 -20.72
C SER A 40 15.52 0.52 -19.93
N ILE A 41 15.28 1.66 -20.55
CA ILE A 41 15.32 2.97 -19.90
C ILE A 41 13.97 3.18 -19.21
N SER A 42 13.98 3.52 -17.92
CA SER A 42 12.74 3.76 -17.20
C SER A 42 12.03 5.03 -17.70
N PRO A 43 10.68 5.07 -17.64
CA PRO A 43 9.89 6.20 -18.14
C PRO A 43 10.28 7.55 -17.52
N ASP A 44 10.63 7.57 -16.23
CA ASP A 44 11.05 8.78 -15.52
C ASP A 44 12.38 9.34 -16.03
N PHE A 45 13.35 8.50 -16.43
CA PHE A 45 14.57 8.95 -17.09
C PHE A 45 14.28 9.53 -18.47
N MET A 46 13.35 8.94 -19.22
CA MET A 46 12.94 9.46 -20.52
C MET A 46 12.27 10.85 -20.34
N ILE A 47 11.34 11.00 -19.42
CA ILE A 47 10.71 12.29 -19.12
C ILE A 47 11.78 13.29 -18.72
N GLN A 48 12.69 12.93 -17.82
CA GLN A 48 13.76 13.84 -17.39
C GLN A 48 14.64 14.29 -18.57
N ALA A 49 15.01 13.39 -19.49
CA ALA A 49 15.85 13.73 -20.64
C ALA A 49 15.14 14.70 -21.60
N LEU A 50 13.82 14.51 -21.82
CA LEU A 50 13.04 15.30 -22.77
C LEU A 50 12.48 16.61 -22.17
N THR A 51 12.35 16.70 -20.86
CA THR A 51 11.85 17.90 -20.18
C THR A 51 12.95 18.70 -19.46
N PHE A 52 14.21 18.28 -19.59
CA PHE A 52 15.31 19.01 -18.97
C PHE A 52 15.42 20.43 -19.55
N ASN A 53 15.29 21.41 -18.69
CA ASN A 53 15.44 22.82 -19.04
C ASN A 53 16.67 23.40 -18.32
N SER A 54 17.71 23.72 -19.07
CA SER A 54 18.95 24.27 -18.53
C SER A 54 18.78 25.62 -17.83
N LYS A 55 17.72 26.38 -18.16
CA LYS A 55 17.41 27.68 -17.53
C LYS A 55 16.77 27.54 -16.16
N THR A 56 15.89 26.55 -15.99
CA THR A 56 15.18 26.31 -14.72
C THR A 56 15.89 25.29 -13.83
N HIS A 57 16.89 24.57 -14.36
CA HIS A 57 17.56 23.45 -13.70
C HIS A 57 16.62 22.37 -13.16
N PHE A 58 15.35 22.34 -13.64
CA PHE A 58 14.37 21.37 -13.22
C PHE A 58 14.79 19.95 -13.64
N LYS A 59 14.77 19.03 -12.68
CA LYS A 59 15.04 17.62 -12.90
C LYS A 59 13.88 16.79 -12.39
N PHE A 60 13.17 16.17 -13.31
CA PHE A 60 11.99 15.35 -13.00
C PHE A 60 12.27 14.24 -11.97
N GLY A 61 13.42 13.59 -12.10
CA GLY A 61 13.86 12.54 -11.17
C GLY A 61 14.09 13.03 -9.74
N ASP A 62 14.60 14.28 -9.59
CA ASP A 62 14.80 14.89 -8.28
C ASP A 62 13.44 15.26 -7.65
N ALA A 63 12.49 15.76 -8.43
CA ALA A 63 11.14 16.05 -7.96
C ALA A 63 10.41 14.78 -7.46
N ILE A 64 10.57 13.64 -8.12
CA ILE A 64 10.04 12.36 -7.62
C ILE A 64 10.71 11.99 -6.29
N LYS A 65 12.02 12.18 -6.18
CA LYS A 65 12.76 11.87 -4.95
C LYS A 65 12.31 12.75 -3.78
N GLU A 66 12.09 14.05 -4.02
CA GLU A 66 11.53 14.96 -3.02
C GLU A 66 10.16 14.50 -2.52
N ILE A 67 9.29 14.00 -3.42
CA ILE A 67 8.00 13.42 -3.01
C ILE A 67 8.25 12.22 -2.09
N GLN A 68 9.15 11.30 -2.44
CA GLN A 68 9.46 10.14 -1.62
C GLN A 68 10.02 10.52 -0.24
N GLU A 69 10.89 11.55 -0.16
CA GLU A 69 11.43 12.07 1.09
C GLU A 69 10.34 12.70 1.98
N GLU A 70 9.39 13.45 1.41
CA GLU A 70 8.25 14.03 2.14
C GLU A 70 7.33 12.95 2.75
N LEU A 71 7.33 11.74 2.17
CA LEU A 71 6.52 10.61 2.64
C LEU A 71 7.20 9.79 3.77
N ASP A 72 8.44 10.09 4.13
CA ASP A 72 9.21 9.32 5.13
C ASP A 72 8.54 9.28 6.52
N PRO A 73 7.95 10.37 7.05
CA PRO A 73 7.24 10.35 8.34
C PRO A 73 6.06 9.38 8.41
N TYR A 74 5.56 8.91 7.26
CA TYR A 74 4.46 7.96 7.10
C TYR A 74 4.93 6.56 6.73
N ASN A 75 6.25 6.29 6.64
CA ASN A 75 6.85 5.06 6.11
C ASN A 75 6.46 4.75 4.65
N PHE A 76 6.29 5.76 3.84
CA PHE A 76 5.97 5.66 2.41
C PHE A 76 7.13 6.14 1.51
N SER A 77 8.32 6.40 2.05
CA SER A 77 9.51 6.78 1.26
C SER A 77 9.92 5.72 0.24
N LEU A 78 9.53 4.45 0.45
CA LEU A 78 9.73 3.35 -0.51
C LEU A 78 8.59 3.21 -1.53
N LEU A 79 7.69 4.19 -1.65
CA LEU A 79 6.67 4.20 -2.69
C LEU A 79 7.34 4.13 -4.07
N LYS A 80 6.90 3.20 -4.91
CA LYS A 80 7.49 2.99 -6.23
C LYS A 80 7.34 4.24 -7.10
N ARG A 81 8.39 4.57 -7.85
CA ARG A 81 8.41 5.69 -8.81
C ARG A 81 7.27 5.60 -9.83
N ASP A 82 6.96 4.40 -10.33
CA ASP A 82 5.83 4.14 -11.22
C ASP A 82 4.48 4.58 -10.65
N VAL A 83 4.27 4.46 -9.34
CA VAL A 83 3.03 4.91 -8.69
C VAL A 83 2.95 6.43 -8.71
N ILE A 84 4.08 7.11 -8.44
CA ILE A 84 4.15 8.58 -8.53
C ILE A 84 3.94 9.03 -9.98
N LEU A 85 4.52 8.35 -10.97
CA LEU A 85 4.28 8.62 -12.39
C LEU A 85 2.80 8.51 -12.77
N LYS A 86 2.10 7.50 -12.26
CA LYS A 86 0.65 7.38 -12.47
C LYS A 86 -0.13 8.52 -11.78
N CYS A 87 0.35 9.01 -10.63
CA CYS A 87 -0.23 10.21 -10.02
C CYS A 87 0.01 11.47 -10.88
N VAL A 88 1.15 11.58 -11.59
CA VAL A 88 1.36 12.63 -12.61
C VAL A 88 0.37 12.45 -13.77
N GLY A 89 0.07 11.21 -14.16
CA GLY A 89 -0.94 10.87 -15.17
C GLY A 89 -2.33 11.46 -14.87
N ASN A 90 -2.70 11.65 -13.58
CA ASN A 90 -3.94 12.33 -13.20
C ASN A 90 -4.02 13.81 -13.66
N TYR A 91 -2.92 14.40 -14.10
CA TYR A 91 -2.85 15.78 -14.59
C TYR A 91 -2.88 15.87 -16.11
N THR A 92 -2.90 14.74 -16.80
CA THR A 92 -3.17 14.67 -18.23
C THR A 92 -4.69 14.70 -18.48
N GLN A 93 -5.09 14.79 -19.75
CA GLN A 93 -6.51 14.70 -20.15
C GLN A 93 -7.02 13.24 -20.26
N LYS A 94 -6.21 12.27 -19.83
CA LYS A 94 -6.53 10.84 -19.91
C LYS A 94 -6.63 10.25 -18.50
N ALA A 95 -7.38 9.18 -18.36
CA ALA A 95 -7.31 8.37 -17.14
C ALA A 95 -5.85 7.92 -16.89
N PHE A 96 -5.40 7.91 -15.66
CA PHE A 96 -4.00 7.58 -15.31
C PHE A 96 -3.52 6.21 -15.84
N ILE A 97 -4.44 5.28 -16.10
CA ILE A 97 -4.11 3.96 -16.67
C ILE A 97 -3.82 4.03 -18.17
N ASP A 98 -4.28 5.07 -18.84
CA ASP A 98 -4.13 5.31 -20.29
C ASP A 98 -3.09 6.41 -20.58
N ALA A 99 -2.67 7.16 -19.56
CA ALA A 99 -1.66 8.19 -19.69
C ALA A 99 -0.30 7.56 -20.01
N ARG A 100 0.32 8.02 -21.10
CA ARG A 100 1.64 7.59 -21.57
C ARG A 100 2.69 8.62 -21.17
N THR A 101 3.95 8.25 -21.34
CA THR A 101 5.09 9.14 -21.10
C THR A 101 5.01 10.43 -21.94
N GLU A 102 4.55 10.31 -23.18
CA GLU A 102 4.35 11.42 -24.11
C GLU A 102 3.33 12.44 -23.57
N ASP A 103 2.23 11.95 -23.01
CA ASP A 103 1.19 12.80 -22.42
C ASP A 103 1.73 13.62 -21.24
N ILE A 104 2.65 13.03 -20.45
CA ILE A 104 3.32 13.72 -19.32
C ILE A 104 4.30 14.77 -19.82
N ILE A 105 5.07 14.46 -20.87
CA ILE A 105 6.06 15.39 -21.45
C ILE A 105 5.36 16.63 -22.02
N LEU A 106 4.14 16.48 -22.54
CA LEU A 106 3.34 17.55 -23.13
C LEU A 106 2.59 18.40 -22.08
N LEU A 107 2.72 18.09 -20.79
CA LEU A 107 2.11 18.91 -19.74
C LEU A 107 2.77 20.29 -19.69
N ASP A 108 1.92 21.33 -19.74
CA ASP A 108 2.36 22.69 -19.55
C ASP A 108 2.92 22.87 -18.12
N ASN A 109 4.04 23.57 -18.00
CA ASN A 109 4.66 23.91 -16.72
C ASN A 109 4.84 22.70 -15.76
N LEU A 110 5.53 21.67 -16.23
CA LEU A 110 5.76 20.42 -15.49
C LEU A 110 6.30 20.63 -14.05
N PRO A 111 7.15 21.64 -13.74
CA PRO A 111 7.53 21.95 -12.35
C PRO A 111 6.35 22.27 -11.43
N ASP A 112 5.37 23.05 -11.87
CA ASP A 112 4.18 23.37 -11.07
C ASP A 112 3.27 22.15 -10.93
N VAL A 113 3.10 21.38 -12.00
CA VAL A 113 2.39 20.10 -11.95
C VAL A 113 3.02 19.18 -10.90
N MET A 114 4.35 19.04 -10.87
CA MET A 114 5.02 18.21 -9.87
C MET A 114 4.82 18.69 -8.44
N ASN A 115 4.73 20.00 -8.22
CA ASN A 115 4.38 20.57 -6.91
C ASN A 115 2.94 20.22 -6.51
N GLU A 116 2.01 20.23 -7.44
CA GLU A 116 0.63 19.81 -7.18
C GLU A 116 0.52 18.30 -6.93
N VAL A 117 1.22 17.47 -7.72
CA VAL A 117 1.34 16.03 -7.51
C VAL A 117 1.88 15.74 -6.10
N LYS A 118 2.93 16.45 -5.68
CA LYS A 118 3.47 16.32 -4.32
C LYS A 118 2.39 16.56 -3.27
N ARG A 119 1.64 17.66 -3.37
CA ARG A 119 0.55 17.98 -2.44
C ARG A 119 -0.54 16.91 -2.41
N SER A 120 -1.00 16.46 -3.58
CA SER A 120 -2.07 15.45 -3.69
C SER A 120 -1.63 14.09 -3.16
N VAL A 121 -0.41 13.65 -3.46
CA VAL A 121 0.16 12.37 -2.99
C VAL A 121 0.39 12.41 -1.48
N VAL A 122 0.94 13.50 -0.93
CA VAL A 122 1.12 13.66 0.52
C VAL A 122 -0.23 13.62 1.24
N SER A 123 -1.25 14.30 0.70
CA SER A 123 -2.61 14.27 1.27
C SER A 123 -3.23 12.87 1.22
N ALA A 124 -3.05 12.14 0.11
CA ALA A 124 -3.51 10.76 -0.04
C ALA A 124 -2.82 9.82 0.97
N VAL A 125 -1.50 9.94 1.12
CA VAL A 125 -0.73 9.13 2.08
C VAL A 125 -1.10 9.48 3.52
N LYS A 126 -1.29 10.77 3.83
CA LYS A 126 -1.76 11.19 5.16
C LYS A 126 -3.12 10.58 5.49
N PHE A 127 -4.08 10.61 4.55
CA PHE A 127 -5.38 9.97 4.70
C PHE A 127 -5.24 8.45 4.94
N LEU A 128 -4.44 7.77 4.12
CA LEU A 128 -4.19 6.34 4.27
C LEU A 128 -3.59 6.02 5.65
N TYR A 129 -2.67 6.82 6.12
CA TYR A 129 -1.99 6.63 7.39
C TYR A 129 -2.90 6.91 8.59
N GLU A 130 -3.53 8.07 8.62
CA GLU A 130 -4.30 8.56 9.78
C GLU A 130 -5.69 7.93 9.84
N GLU A 131 -6.40 7.83 8.70
CA GLU A 131 -7.79 7.39 8.63
C GLU A 131 -7.93 5.89 8.31
N CYS A 132 -7.06 5.36 7.42
CA CYS A 132 -7.09 3.96 7.01
C CYS A 132 -6.06 3.09 7.73
N ARG A 133 -5.26 3.65 8.66
CA ARG A 133 -4.25 2.92 9.47
C ARG A 133 -3.19 2.21 8.66
N VAL A 134 -2.94 2.65 7.42
CA VAL A 134 -1.87 2.13 6.57
C VAL A 134 -0.55 2.76 7.00
N VAL A 135 0.00 2.28 8.11
CA VAL A 135 1.19 2.84 8.78
C VAL A 135 2.53 2.52 8.10
N ASP A 136 2.49 1.78 7.01
CA ASP A 136 3.66 1.43 6.19
C ASP A 136 3.16 1.14 4.77
N VAL A 137 3.92 1.54 3.75
CA VAL A 137 3.58 1.29 2.34
C VAL A 137 3.33 -0.19 2.02
N LYS A 138 3.94 -1.11 2.77
CA LYS A 138 3.74 -2.56 2.65
C LYS A 138 2.33 -3.02 3.04
N LEU A 139 1.59 -2.19 3.77
CA LEU A 139 0.19 -2.46 4.13
C LEU A 139 -0.81 -1.91 3.12
N LEU A 140 -0.36 -1.20 2.09
CA LEU A 140 -1.24 -0.71 1.03
C LEU A 140 -1.73 -1.89 0.18
N PRO A 141 -3.02 -2.25 0.18
CA PRO A 141 -3.52 -3.41 -0.54
C PRO A 141 -3.35 -3.28 -2.05
N TYR A 142 -3.65 -2.10 -2.60
CA TYR A 142 -3.55 -1.80 -4.02
C TYR A 142 -2.99 -0.40 -4.26
N THR A 143 -2.03 -0.28 -5.16
CA THR A 143 -1.50 1.03 -5.56
C THR A 143 -2.54 1.91 -6.24
N TYR A 144 -3.54 1.32 -6.91
CA TYR A 144 -4.68 2.05 -7.47
C TYR A 144 -5.42 2.88 -6.43
N GLN A 145 -5.56 2.39 -5.20
CA GLN A 145 -6.20 3.14 -4.12
C GLN A 145 -5.47 4.46 -3.82
N LEU A 146 -4.15 4.43 -3.76
CA LEU A 146 -3.36 5.65 -3.55
C LEU A 146 -3.49 6.61 -4.73
N ILE A 147 -3.46 6.11 -5.98
CA ILE A 147 -3.54 6.95 -7.17
C ILE A 147 -4.91 7.63 -7.27
N MET A 148 -5.98 6.89 -6.99
CA MET A 148 -7.35 7.45 -6.98
C MET A 148 -7.56 8.42 -5.82
N LEU A 149 -6.99 8.17 -4.64
CA LEU A 149 -6.98 9.15 -3.54
C LEU A 149 -6.21 10.42 -3.92
N ALA A 150 -5.06 10.30 -4.59
CA ALA A 150 -4.33 11.46 -5.09
C ALA A 150 -5.16 12.26 -6.13
N LEU A 151 -5.94 11.58 -6.98
CA LEU A 151 -6.90 12.21 -7.88
C LEU A 151 -7.97 12.98 -7.09
N PHE A 152 -8.57 12.37 -6.04
CA PHE A 152 -9.53 13.06 -5.18
C PHE A 152 -8.95 14.34 -4.56
N PHE A 153 -7.76 14.26 -3.99
CA PHE A 153 -7.11 15.43 -3.36
C PHE A 153 -6.62 16.47 -4.35
N LYS A 154 -6.43 16.12 -5.62
CA LYS A 154 -6.22 17.08 -6.70
C LYS A 154 -7.49 17.86 -7.00
N GLU A 155 -8.62 17.18 -7.17
CA GLU A 155 -9.90 17.75 -7.63
C GLU A 155 -10.67 18.43 -6.49
N ASN A 156 -10.51 17.96 -5.24
CA ASN A 156 -11.34 18.39 -4.10
C ASN A 156 -10.92 19.76 -3.55
N LYS A 157 -11.13 20.82 -4.36
CA LYS A 157 -10.94 22.23 -3.92
C LYS A 157 -12.25 22.85 -3.45
N THR A 158 -13.41 22.32 -3.82
CA THR A 158 -14.73 22.93 -3.61
C THR A 158 -15.72 22.05 -2.83
N VAL A 159 -15.52 20.73 -2.86
CA VAL A 159 -16.37 19.76 -2.14
C VAL A 159 -15.76 19.49 -0.77
N GLY A 160 -16.56 19.51 0.28
CA GLY A 160 -16.10 19.26 1.64
C GLY A 160 -15.38 17.91 1.80
N TYR A 161 -14.65 17.75 2.89
CA TYR A 161 -13.93 16.53 3.22
C TYR A 161 -14.89 15.33 3.37
N ARG A 162 -14.70 14.28 2.58
CA ARG A 162 -15.55 13.09 2.50
C ARG A 162 -14.81 11.84 3.01
N GLY A 163 -14.20 11.97 4.17
CA GLY A 163 -13.31 10.95 4.73
C GLY A 163 -13.99 9.60 5.00
N ASP A 164 -15.24 9.64 5.42
CA ASP A 164 -16.01 8.42 5.74
C ASP A 164 -16.33 7.60 4.49
N GLU A 165 -16.69 8.25 3.38
CA GLU A 165 -16.98 7.60 2.09
C GLU A 165 -15.70 7.03 1.48
N LEU A 166 -14.59 7.79 1.55
CA LEU A 166 -13.29 7.32 1.10
C LEU A 166 -12.78 6.15 1.94
N ARG A 167 -12.98 6.18 3.26
CA ARG A 167 -12.60 5.08 4.16
C ARG A 167 -13.42 3.82 3.87
N LYS A 168 -14.75 3.96 3.68
CA LYS A 168 -15.64 2.87 3.25
C LYS A 168 -15.17 2.28 1.92
N TRP A 169 -14.89 3.12 0.92
CA TRP A 169 -14.38 2.71 -0.39
C TRP A 169 -13.04 1.97 -0.30
N PHE A 170 -12.10 2.49 0.48
CA PHE A 170 -10.79 1.86 0.67
C PHE A 170 -10.93 0.46 1.24
N TYR A 171 -11.69 0.28 2.31
CA TYR A 171 -11.85 -1.03 2.93
C TYR A 171 -12.71 -1.98 2.10
N TYR A 172 -13.76 -1.48 1.45
CA TYR A 172 -14.56 -2.29 0.56
C TYR A 172 -13.71 -2.88 -0.56
N THR A 173 -13.00 -2.04 -1.30
CA THR A 173 -12.15 -2.50 -2.42
C THR A 173 -11.03 -3.44 -1.97
N SER A 174 -10.57 -3.31 -0.72
CA SER A 174 -9.58 -4.20 -0.12
C SER A 174 -10.18 -5.57 0.25
N TYR A 175 -11.30 -5.60 0.97
CA TYR A 175 -11.91 -6.84 1.45
C TYR A 175 -12.55 -7.67 0.33
N THR A 176 -13.01 -7.04 -0.73
CA THR A 176 -13.60 -7.74 -1.90
C THR A 176 -12.54 -8.19 -2.93
N ASN A 177 -11.26 -7.92 -2.69
CA ASN A 177 -10.19 -8.13 -3.68
C ASN A 177 -10.51 -7.44 -5.02
N TYR A 178 -11.14 -6.26 -4.96
CA TYR A 178 -11.76 -5.58 -6.09
C TYR A 178 -10.82 -5.46 -7.30
N PHE A 179 -9.63 -4.88 -7.12
CA PHE A 179 -8.68 -4.63 -8.21
C PHE A 179 -7.91 -5.87 -8.70
N THR A 180 -8.08 -7.03 -8.07
CA THR A 180 -7.43 -8.28 -8.52
C THR A 180 -8.10 -8.86 -9.75
N ASN A 181 -9.44 -8.79 -9.81
CA ASN A 181 -10.26 -9.46 -10.82
C ASN A 181 -10.98 -8.46 -11.75
N THR A 182 -10.71 -7.17 -11.61
CA THR A 182 -11.41 -6.13 -12.37
C THR A 182 -10.75 -5.90 -13.73
N SER A 183 -11.55 -5.87 -14.80
CA SER A 183 -11.07 -5.56 -16.15
C SER A 183 -10.64 -4.09 -16.29
N LEU A 184 -9.75 -3.80 -17.25
CA LEU A 184 -9.34 -2.42 -17.52
C LEU A 184 -10.53 -1.52 -17.90
N ALA A 185 -11.52 -2.06 -18.60
CA ALA A 185 -12.74 -1.31 -18.96
C ALA A 185 -13.52 -0.89 -17.69
N ARG A 186 -13.63 -1.80 -16.71
CA ARG A 186 -14.26 -1.48 -15.43
C ARG A 186 -13.44 -0.47 -14.64
N ILE A 187 -12.12 -0.60 -14.61
CA ILE A 187 -11.25 0.38 -13.93
C ILE A 187 -11.41 1.78 -14.53
N ARG A 188 -11.54 1.91 -15.88
CA ARG A 188 -11.82 3.22 -16.51
C ARG A 188 -13.14 3.80 -16.06
N TYR A 189 -14.17 2.96 -16.01
CA TYR A 189 -15.47 3.38 -15.50
C TYR A 189 -15.39 3.82 -14.04
N ASP A 190 -14.69 3.08 -13.19
CA ASP A 190 -14.52 3.42 -11.78
C ASP A 190 -13.73 4.72 -11.58
N ILE A 191 -12.71 5.00 -12.41
CA ILE A 191 -11.99 6.28 -12.40
C ILE A 191 -12.97 7.42 -12.74
N TYR A 192 -13.78 7.26 -13.77
CA TYR A 192 -14.80 8.25 -14.15
C TYR A 192 -15.80 8.52 -13.02
N GLU A 193 -16.36 7.47 -12.42
CA GLU A 193 -17.28 7.62 -11.27
C GLU A 193 -16.59 8.26 -10.05
N PHE A 194 -15.34 7.93 -9.82
CA PHE A 194 -14.54 8.52 -8.74
C PHE A 194 -14.25 10.01 -8.96
N GLU A 195 -14.00 10.43 -10.20
CA GLU A 195 -13.89 11.85 -10.58
C GLU A 195 -15.20 12.60 -10.32
N ARG A 196 -16.34 12.00 -10.68
CA ARG A 196 -17.66 12.56 -10.37
C ARG A 196 -17.91 12.68 -8.87
N PHE A 197 -17.50 11.67 -8.11
CA PHE A 197 -17.54 11.72 -6.65
C PHE A 197 -16.64 12.84 -6.11
N SER A 198 -15.43 12.98 -6.63
CA SER A 198 -14.48 14.03 -6.23
C SER A 198 -14.99 15.44 -6.52
N SER A 199 -15.79 15.59 -7.58
CA SER A 199 -16.43 16.85 -7.98
C SER A 199 -17.79 17.07 -7.30
N GLY A 200 -18.24 16.15 -6.42
CA GLY A 200 -19.52 16.28 -5.72
C GLY A 200 -20.77 15.91 -6.53
N LEU A 201 -20.58 15.31 -7.71
CA LEU A 201 -21.67 14.88 -8.59
C LEU A 201 -22.26 13.52 -8.17
N ASN A 202 -21.49 12.71 -7.43
CA ASN A 202 -21.92 11.44 -6.88
C ASN A 202 -21.76 11.43 -5.35
N GLU A 203 -22.63 10.69 -4.66
CA GLU A 203 -22.56 10.53 -3.20
C GLU A 203 -21.54 9.46 -2.80
N GLU A 204 -21.37 8.43 -3.62
CA GLU A 204 -20.46 7.31 -3.38
C GLU A 204 -19.45 7.16 -4.52
N PRO A 205 -18.20 6.73 -4.22
CA PRO A 205 -17.13 6.57 -5.22
C PRO A 205 -17.41 5.46 -6.24
N ILE A 206 -18.08 4.38 -5.80
CA ILE A 206 -18.45 3.21 -6.62
C ILE A 206 -19.74 2.60 -6.09
N ASN A 207 -20.35 1.70 -6.87
CA ASN A 207 -21.44 0.85 -6.37
C ASN A 207 -20.88 -0.28 -5.50
N TYR A 208 -21.57 -0.57 -4.40
CA TYR A 208 -21.17 -1.57 -3.41
C TYR A 208 -22.04 -2.82 -3.48
N ASP A 209 -21.41 -3.98 -3.60
CA ASP A 209 -22.03 -5.29 -3.50
C ASP A 209 -21.86 -5.89 -2.10
N GLU A 210 -22.40 -7.08 -1.85
CA GLU A 210 -22.21 -7.79 -0.59
C GLU A 210 -20.75 -8.21 -0.39
N VAL A 211 -20.30 -8.11 0.87
CA VAL A 211 -18.95 -8.53 1.26
C VAL A 211 -19.00 -9.88 1.94
N GLN A 212 -18.18 -10.81 1.46
CA GLN A 212 -17.95 -12.11 2.08
C GLN A 212 -16.48 -12.28 2.42
N ILE A 213 -16.15 -12.82 3.59
CA ILE A 213 -14.78 -12.95 4.07
C ILE A 213 -14.44 -14.40 4.32
N GLU A 214 -13.31 -14.81 3.76
CA GLU A 214 -12.73 -16.13 3.98
C GLU A 214 -11.33 -15.99 4.59
N ARG A 215 -11.08 -16.75 5.65
CA ARG A 215 -9.77 -16.83 6.32
C ARG A 215 -9.36 -18.27 6.52
N ALA A 216 -8.12 -18.60 6.20
CA ALA A 216 -7.53 -19.87 6.56
C ALA A 216 -6.62 -19.71 7.77
N TRP A 217 -6.75 -20.62 8.75
CA TRP A 217 -5.93 -20.62 9.96
C TRP A 217 -4.43 -20.64 9.66
N ASN A 218 -4.05 -21.44 8.69
CA ASN A 218 -2.66 -21.66 8.30
C ASN A 218 -2.10 -20.67 7.28
N THR A 219 -2.80 -19.56 7.00
CA THR A 219 -2.32 -18.56 6.03
C THR A 219 -0.94 -18.03 6.43
N PRO A 220 0.08 -18.19 5.58
CA PRO A 220 1.39 -17.57 5.80
C PRO A 220 1.28 -16.05 5.83
N VAL A 221 2.12 -15.42 6.65
CA VAL A 221 2.19 -13.94 6.66
C VAL A 221 2.92 -13.45 5.42
N SER A 222 2.21 -12.73 4.56
CA SER A 222 2.75 -12.06 3.39
C SER A 222 2.09 -10.69 3.22
N LEU A 223 2.81 -9.60 3.44
CA LEU A 223 2.30 -8.25 3.23
C LEU A 223 2.09 -7.90 1.74
N GLY A 224 2.50 -8.77 0.82
CA GLY A 224 2.12 -8.68 -0.59
C GLY A 224 0.72 -9.24 -0.90
N ALA A 225 0.06 -9.89 0.08
CA ALA A 225 -1.28 -10.42 -0.07
C ALA A 225 -2.31 -9.49 0.56
N VAL A 226 -3.30 -9.05 -0.22
CA VAL A 226 -4.36 -8.12 0.20
C VAL A 226 -5.07 -8.60 1.47
N ASN A 227 -5.41 -9.88 1.52
CA ASN A 227 -6.06 -10.49 2.69
C ASN A 227 -5.22 -10.38 3.97
N THR A 228 -3.89 -10.48 3.87
CA THR A 228 -2.98 -10.24 5.01
C THR A 228 -3.00 -8.78 5.41
N CYS A 229 -2.94 -7.85 4.45
CA CYS A 229 -3.01 -6.42 4.75
C CYS A 229 -4.31 -6.06 5.48
N CYS A 230 -5.47 -6.49 4.98
CA CYS A 230 -6.78 -6.27 5.62
C CYS A 230 -6.82 -6.79 7.07
N PHE A 231 -6.33 -8.00 7.28
CA PHE A 231 -6.29 -8.59 8.61
C PHE A 231 -5.34 -7.84 9.57
N VAL A 232 -4.21 -7.35 9.08
CA VAL A 232 -3.29 -6.52 9.88
C VAL A 232 -3.93 -5.18 10.21
N LEU A 233 -4.58 -4.54 9.25
CA LEU A 233 -5.27 -3.26 9.45
C LEU A 233 -6.38 -3.37 10.50
N SER A 234 -7.15 -4.47 10.52
CA SER A 234 -8.15 -4.71 11.55
C SER A 234 -7.54 -4.85 12.96
N GLN A 235 -6.37 -5.48 13.08
CA GLN A 235 -5.65 -5.52 14.36
C GLN A 235 -5.10 -4.15 14.78
N LEU A 236 -4.63 -3.34 13.83
CA LEU A 236 -4.15 -1.99 14.10
C LEU A 236 -5.30 -1.04 14.51
N SER A 237 -6.57 -1.40 14.24
CA SER A 237 -7.72 -0.62 14.71
C SER A 237 -7.81 -0.49 16.23
N LEU A 238 -7.24 -1.43 16.95
CA LEU A 238 -7.20 -1.42 18.42
C LEU A 238 -6.19 -0.40 19.01
N ARG A 239 -5.46 0.32 18.17
CA ARG A 239 -4.35 1.19 18.60
C ARG A 239 -4.55 2.63 18.16
N LYS A 240 -4.04 3.55 18.96
CA LYS A 240 -3.90 4.96 18.54
C LYS A 240 -2.80 5.06 17.49
N ILE A 241 -3.07 5.73 16.39
CA ILE A 241 -2.09 6.02 15.35
C ILE A 241 -1.36 7.31 15.71
N SER A 242 -0.03 7.28 15.60
CA SER A 242 0.86 8.44 15.73
C SER A 242 1.90 8.41 14.60
N ARG A 243 2.55 9.53 14.34
CA ARG A 243 3.62 9.58 13.33
C ARG A 243 4.81 8.73 13.72
N ASN A 244 5.60 8.32 12.74
CA ASN A 244 6.83 7.54 12.92
C ASN A 244 6.63 6.16 13.59
N MET A 245 5.48 5.53 13.36
CA MET A 245 5.27 4.15 13.77
C MET A 245 6.11 3.21 12.90
N SER A 246 6.57 2.11 13.49
CA SER A 246 7.30 1.05 12.78
C SER A 246 6.49 -0.23 12.78
N LEU A 247 6.21 -0.80 11.62
CA LEU A 247 5.49 -2.07 11.53
C LEU A 247 6.44 -3.24 11.81
N ILE A 248 6.38 -3.82 13.02
CA ILE A 248 7.26 -4.89 13.46
C ILE A 248 6.45 -6.14 13.79
N PRO A 249 6.58 -7.22 13.01
CA PRO A 249 5.90 -8.47 13.30
C PRO A 249 6.58 -9.23 14.43
N TYR A 250 5.79 -9.69 15.39
CA TYR A 250 6.20 -10.57 16.47
C TYR A 250 5.50 -11.92 16.34
N ALA A 251 6.22 -12.96 15.95
CA ALA A 251 5.70 -14.33 15.96
C ALA A 251 5.68 -14.86 17.40
N ILE A 252 4.53 -15.32 17.86
CA ILE A 252 4.36 -15.86 19.21
C ILE A 252 5.18 -17.15 19.32
N PRO A 253 6.08 -17.26 20.30
CA PRO A 253 6.90 -18.47 20.46
C PRO A 253 6.04 -19.73 20.70
N LYS A 254 6.59 -20.90 20.42
CA LYS A 254 5.94 -22.22 20.61
C LYS A 254 4.66 -22.47 19.81
N THR A 255 4.15 -21.51 19.03
CA THR A 255 2.93 -21.65 18.21
C THR A 255 3.21 -22.12 16.79
N GLY A 256 4.40 -22.61 16.50
CA GLY A 256 4.80 -23.11 15.18
C GLY A 256 5.31 -22.04 14.24
N LYS A 257 5.18 -22.27 12.93
CA LYS A 257 5.62 -21.34 11.87
C LYS A 257 4.83 -20.02 11.94
N LYS A 258 5.45 -18.94 11.49
CA LYS A 258 4.83 -17.62 11.40
C LYS A 258 3.60 -17.65 10.50
N ARG A 259 2.43 -17.45 11.09
CA ARG A 259 1.12 -17.48 10.43
C ARG A 259 0.33 -16.23 10.79
N LEU A 260 -0.75 -16.01 10.05
CA LEU A 260 -1.59 -14.83 10.19
C LEU A 260 -2.12 -14.68 11.64
N PHE A 261 -2.65 -15.78 12.21
CA PHE A 261 -3.28 -15.76 13.53
C PHE A 261 -2.31 -15.84 14.72
N ASN A 262 -1.05 -16.23 14.52
CA ASN A 262 -0.05 -16.30 15.58
C ASN A 262 1.02 -15.19 15.50
N THR A 263 0.76 -14.17 14.72
CA THR A 263 1.63 -12.99 14.59
C THR A 263 0.95 -11.77 15.22
N ILE A 264 1.67 -11.06 16.07
CA ILE A 264 1.26 -9.77 16.64
C ILE A 264 2.03 -8.67 15.93
N TRP A 265 1.35 -7.61 15.53
CA TRP A 265 1.96 -6.48 14.84
C TRP A 265 2.24 -5.35 15.81
N CYS A 266 3.51 -5.11 16.13
CA CYS A 266 3.93 -4.00 16.95
C CYS A 266 4.12 -2.75 16.10
N VAL A 267 3.83 -1.59 16.68
CA VAL A 267 4.02 -0.29 16.03
C VAL A 267 5.24 0.48 16.53
N ASN A 268 5.98 -0.10 17.46
CA ASN A 268 7.27 0.41 17.96
C ASN A 268 8.08 -0.68 18.70
N LYS A 269 9.35 -0.37 18.97
CA LYS A 269 10.27 -1.28 19.68
C LYS A 269 9.85 -1.55 21.14
N SER A 270 9.19 -0.60 21.80
CA SER A 270 8.73 -0.76 23.18
C SER A 270 7.65 -1.85 23.27
N GLN A 271 6.68 -1.87 22.35
CA GLN A 271 5.68 -2.94 22.27
C GLN A 271 6.32 -4.30 22.02
N LEU A 272 7.31 -4.37 21.11
CA LEU A 272 8.04 -5.61 20.86
C LEU A 272 8.75 -6.11 22.13
N LYS A 273 9.40 -5.20 22.88
CA LYS A 273 10.07 -5.53 24.15
C LYS A 273 9.07 -6.02 25.21
N LEU A 274 7.92 -5.35 25.30
CA LEU A 274 6.82 -5.75 26.17
C LEU A 274 6.35 -7.18 25.88
N LEU A 275 6.01 -7.49 24.61
CA LEU A 275 5.56 -8.83 24.24
C LEU A 275 6.60 -9.91 24.52
N LYS A 276 7.88 -9.65 24.26
CA LYS A 276 8.95 -10.59 24.62
C LYS A 276 8.96 -10.89 26.12
N SER A 277 8.84 -9.88 26.97
CA SER A 277 8.82 -10.05 28.44
C SER A 277 7.56 -10.81 28.91
N LEU A 278 6.39 -10.54 28.31
CA LEU A 278 5.13 -11.23 28.62
C LEU A 278 5.19 -12.73 28.31
N PHE A 279 5.64 -13.08 27.12
CA PHE A 279 5.72 -14.49 26.71
C PHE A 279 6.86 -15.27 27.39
N LEU A 280 7.81 -14.57 28.01
CA LEU A 280 8.82 -15.16 28.92
C LEU A 280 8.32 -15.29 30.35
N GLY A 281 7.16 -14.75 30.69
CA GLY A 281 6.64 -14.73 32.07
C GLY A 281 7.33 -13.72 33.00
N ASN A 282 8.09 -12.77 32.46
CA ASN A 282 8.88 -11.79 33.22
C ASN A 282 8.10 -10.50 33.52
N LYS A 283 6.86 -10.38 33.04
CA LYS A 283 6.02 -9.20 33.25
C LYS A 283 4.56 -9.60 33.30
N GLU A 284 3.81 -8.96 34.18
CA GLU A 284 2.36 -8.99 34.26
C GLU A 284 1.78 -7.69 33.69
N CYS A 285 0.61 -7.74 33.08
CA CYS A 285 -0.12 -6.61 32.55
C CYS A 285 -1.61 -6.79 32.83
N SER A 286 -2.36 -5.69 32.86
CA SER A 286 -3.81 -5.73 32.92
C SER A 286 -4.41 -6.15 31.56
N ASP A 287 -5.67 -6.58 31.57
CA ASP A 287 -6.36 -6.93 30.31
C ASP A 287 -6.50 -5.71 29.36
N GLU A 288 -6.60 -4.49 29.92
CA GLU A 288 -6.61 -3.26 29.14
C GLU A 288 -5.28 -3.02 28.41
N GLU A 289 -4.14 -3.32 29.04
CA GLU A 289 -2.82 -3.22 28.41
C GLU A 289 -2.59 -4.31 27.37
N LEU A 290 -3.27 -5.46 27.49
CA LEU A 290 -3.19 -6.60 26.58
C LEU A 290 -4.13 -6.48 25.38
N GLN A 291 -5.24 -5.76 25.53
CA GLN A 291 -6.27 -5.58 24.49
C GLN A 291 -5.70 -5.10 23.15
N PRO A 292 -4.76 -4.13 23.07
CA PRO A 292 -4.18 -3.68 21.80
C PRO A 292 -3.48 -4.80 21.02
N PHE A 293 -3.12 -5.90 21.68
CA PHE A 293 -2.46 -7.06 21.07
C PHE A 293 -3.42 -8.22 20.78
N ALA A 294 -4.71 -8.01 21.03
CA ALA A 294 -5.73 -9.05 21.03
C ALA A 294 -5.36 -10.23 21.97
N LEU A 295 -4.87 -9.90 23.17
CA LEU A 295 -4.54 -10.81 24.26
C LEU A 295 -5.40 -10.49 25.48
N ASP A 296 -5.40 -11.40 26.45
CA ASP A 296 -5.92 -11.25 27.82
C ASP A 296 -5.13 -12.18 28.76
N ASN A 297 -5.32 -12.01 30.08
CA ASN A 297 -4.61 -12.79 31.09
C ASN A 297 -4.96 -14.28 31.06
N GLU A 298 -6.18 -14.64 30.68
CA GLU A 298 -6.57 -16.03 30.52
C GLU A 298 -5.78 -16.71 29.39
N MET A 299 -5.58 -16.04 28.27
CA MET A 299 -4.74 -16.52 27.16
C MET A 299 -3.28 -16.70 27.61
N LEU A 300 -2.72 -15.71 28.32
CA LEU A 300 -1.34 -15.81 28.81
C LEU A 300 -1.18 -16.98 29.81
N ASN A 301 -2.15 -17.21 30.68
CA ASN A 301 -2.16 -18.34 31.58
C ASN A 301 -2.20 -19.70 30.84
N LEU A 302 -3.01 -19.83 29.81
CA LEU A 302 -3.00 -21.02 28.93
C LEU A 302 -1.63 -21.24 28.31
N TYR A 303 -1.04 -20.18 27.78
CA TYR A 303 0.29 -20.25 27.16
C TYR A 303 1.38 -20.67 28.16
N GLN A 304 1.40 -20.09 29.38
CA GLN A 304 2.36 -20.39 30.42
C GLN A 304 2.23 -21.83 30.94
N LYS A 305 1.00 -22.37 30.99
CA LYS A 305 0.72 -23.76 31.34
C LYS A 305 1.04 -24.76 30.21
N GLY A 306 1.57 -24.28 29.07
CA GLY A 306 1.90 -25.13 27.93
C GLY A 306 0.70 -25.59 27.10
N LYS A 307 -0.51 -25.07 27.36
CA LYS A 307 -1.74 -25.34 26.59
C LYS A 307 -1.78 -24.47 25.32
N ILE A 308 -0.84 -24.72 24.41
CA ILE A 308 -0.61 -23.85 23.26
C ILE A 308 -1.76 -23.86 22.27
N ASP A 309 -2.41 -25.02 22.03
CA ASP A 309 -3.54 -25.13 21.10
C ASP A 309 -4.78 -24.41 21.64
N ASP A 310 -5.07 -24.52 22.94
CA ASP A 310 -6.15 -23.76 23.60
C ASP A 310 -5.92 -22.26 23.49
N PHE A 311 -4.70 -21.81 23.78
CA PHE A 311 -4.27 -20.42 23.61
C PHE A 311 -4.50 -19.94 22.17
N ALA A 312 -4.01 -20.71 21.18
CA ALA A 312 -4.10 -20.35 19.77
C ALA A 312 -5.54 -20.26 19.30
N THR A 313 -6.38 -21.23 19.69
CA THR A 313 -7.81 -21.25 19.36
C THR A 313 -8.54 -20.05 19.97
N LYS A 314 -8.30 -19.76 21.26
CA LYS A 314 -8.93 -18.61 21.92
C LYS A 314 -8.53 -17.29 21.28
N ARG A 315 -7.24 -17.13 20.95
CA ARG A 315 -6.74 -15.95 20.25
C ARG A 315 -7.37 -15.80 18.87
N MET A 316 -7.47 -16.88 18.09
CA MET A 316 -8.12 -16.86 16.79
C MET A 316 -9.56 -16.37 16.88
N VAL A 317 -10.36 -16.93 17.79
CA VAL A 317 -11.75 -16.50 18.01
C VAL A 317 -11.81 -14.99 18.31
N LYS A 318 -10.94 -14.50 19.19
CA LYS A 318 -10.88 -13.07 19.54
C LYS A 318 -10.53 -12.21 18.32
N LEU A 319 -9.58 -12.61 17.49
CA LEU A 319 -9.18 -11.90 16.27
C LEU A 319 -10.33 -11.85 15.25
N VAL A 320 -11.09 -12.93 15.10
CA VAL A 320 -12.27 -12.98 14.22
C VAL A 320 -13.35 -12.00 14.68
N VAL A 321 -13.60 -11.94 15.98
CA VAL A 321 -14.59 -11.00 16.55
C VAL A 321 -14.15 -9.56 16.27
N ILE A 322 -12.86 -9.25 16.50
CA ILE A 322 -12.29 -7.93 16.22
C ILE A 322 -12.45 -7.57 14.75
N GLU A 323 -12.07 -8.46 13.82
CA GLU A 323 -12.17 -8.19 12.39
C GLU A 323 -13.63 -8.01 11.94
N LYS A 324 -14.54 -8.85 12.40
CA LYS A 324 -15.99 -8.71 12.11
C LYS A 324 -16.54 -7.35 12.58
N GLN A 325 -16.19 -6.94 13.78
CA GLN A 325 -16.64 -5.66 14.32
C GLN A 325 -16.03 -4.49 13.53
N PHE A 326 -14.75 -4.56 13.23
CA PHE A 326 -14.04 -3.56 12.42
C PHE A 326 -14.66 -3.38 11.03
N ILE A 327 -14.98 -4.48 10.33
CA ILE A 327 -15.59 -4.43 9.01
C ILE A 327 -16.96 -3.80 9.05
N LYS A 328 -17.81 -4.16 10.05
CA LYS A 328 -19.10 -3.52 10.24
C LYS A 328 -18.99 -2.01 10.43
N GLU A 329 -18.01 -1.57 11.20
CA GLU A 329 -17.73 -0.16 11.43
C GLU A 329 -17.32 0.57 10.15
N VAL A 330 -16.30 0.05 9.46
CA VAL A 330 -15.72 0.76 8.29
C VAL A 330 -16.63 0.72 7.07
N LEU A 331 -17.40 -0.33 6.88
CA LEU A 331 -18.37 -0.42 5.78
C LEU A 331 -19.75 0.17 6.14
N LYS A 332 -19.94 0.61 7.38
CA LYS A 332 -21.21 1.17 7.87
C LYS A 332 -22.43 0.27 7.59
N THR A 333 -22.24 -1.05 7.61
CA THR A 333 -23.27 -2.03 7.32
C THR A 333 -23.94 -2.56 8.59
N LYS A 334 -25.26 -2.71 8.55
CA LYS A 334 -26.05 -3.39 9.60
C LYS A 334 -26.14 -4.90 9.36
N GLN A 335 -25.87 -5.36 8.15
CA GLN A 335 -25.97 -6.77 7.77
C GLN A 335 -24.88 -7.61 8.46
N THR A 336 -25.19 -8.88 8.69
CA THR A 336 -24.20 -9.85 9.13
C THR A 336 -23.31 -10.21 7.96
N ILE A 337 -22.00 -9.94 8.11
CA ILE A 337 -21.03 -10.29 7.10
C ILE A 337 -20.70 -11.78 7.21
N PRO A 338 -20.92 -12.59 6.18
CA PRO A 338 -20.49 -13.97 6.17
C PRO A 338 -18.97 -14.05 6.37
N TYR A 339 -18.55 -14.84 7.35
CA TYR A 339 -17.15 -14.99 7.71
C TYR A 339 -16.82 -16.45 7.91
N HIS A 340 -16.10 -17.04 6.99
CA HIS A 340 -15.70 -18.43 7.01
C HIS A 340 -14.23 -18.58 7.45
N ILE A 341 -13.99 -19.55 8.35
CA ILE A 341 -12.63 -19.87 8.79
C ILE A 341 -12.37 -21.33 8.40
N ASP A 342 -11.39 -21.51 7.56
CA ASP A 342 -10.84 -22.84 7.32
C ASP A 342 -9.89 -23.21 8.47
N MET A 343 -10.29 -24.23 9.24
CA MET A 343 -9.57 -24.75 10.41
C MET A 343 -8.60 -25.90 10.05
N VAL A 344 -8.40 -26.17 8.76
CA VAL A 344 -7.46 -27.22 8.33
C VAL A 344 -6.06 -26.93 8.88
N GLY A 345 -5.52 -27.86 9.64
CA GLY A 345 -4.18 -27.77 10.25
C GLY A 345 -4.16 -27.40 11.73
N LEU A 346 -5.31 -27.23 12.41
CA LEU A 346 -5.36 -27.18 13.88
C LEU A 346 -5.20 -28.56 14.52
N GLN A 347 -5.45 -29.62 13.78
CA GLN A 347 -5.12 -30.98 14.23
C GLN A 347 -3.62 -31.21 13.96
N THR A 348 -2.77 -30.69 14.82
CA THR A 348 -1.36 -31.05 14.83
C THR A 348 -1.17 -32.36 15.57
N LYS A 349 -0.43 -33.25 14.90
CA LYS A 349 0.09 -34.48 15.44
C LYS A 349 0.91 -34.26 16.71
#